data_0c5780c190cd8b503cf76cd5d91ff4c6
#
_entry.id   0c5780c190cd8b503cf76cd5d91ff4c6
#
_cell.length_a   1.000
_cell.length_b   1.000
_cell.length_c   1.000
_cell.angle_alpha   90.00
_cell.angle_beta   90.00
_cell.angle_gamma   90.00
#
_symmetry.space_group_name_H-M   'P 1'
#
loop_
_entity.id
_entity.type
_entity.pdbx_description
1 polymer ?
#
loop_
_entity_poly.entity_id
_entity_poly.type
_entity_poly.pdbx_seq_one_letter_code
_entity_poly.pdbx_strand_id
1 'polypeptide(L)'
;MGKKDITGKAYFKDAARFAELMNAVLYRGEKIIRPEKLVPMEREYPALAGDTDKSRDVFMKDTEYQILYGLELETESDYSMPARVMVYDACEYERQIRKITGTRKKTQTKGTYREKKSRLRAEDYLLPVITVVLYLGEDHWEGRRKLSDLFQVPDKIKKRLEGRIPEYDFRLIEADYVNAEDYETDLREFFRIMQCRKDKGKMNELCHSERFRNLDPETVRAIAIHIDRKGLMPKVEKEGVILCQAFDELMEDKRQEGIEQGIQQGMQEGIKEGERKCKISIIRRMLEAGMEGAQIRRITQCSEEEILLAEGR
;
A
#
# COMPACT_ATOMS: atom_id res chain seq x y z
N MET A 1 -9.49 9.50 -5.49
CA MET A 1 -8.11 9.05 -5.73
C MET A 1 -7.19 9.74 -4.72
N GLY A 2 -6.56 9.01 -3.80
CA GLY A 2 -5.69 9.57 -2.79
C GLY A 2 -4.32 9.97 -3.36
N LYS A 3 -3.59 10.88 -2.71
CA LYS A 3 -2.21 11.28 -3.11
C LYS A 3 -1.27 10.07 -3.24
N LYS A 4 -1.45 9.04 -2.39
CA LYS A 4 -0.69 7.76 -2.44
C LYS A 4 -0.82 7.04 -3.78
N ASP A 5 -2.05 7.00 -4.31
CA ASP A 5 -2.38 6.31 -5.55
C ASP A 5 -1.71 6.96 -6.78
N ILE A 6 -1.69 8.29 -6.83
CA ILE A 6 -1.12 9.03 -7.98
C ILE A 6 0.39 8.90 -8.06
N THR A 7 1.09 9.01 -6.94
CA THR A 7 2.57 9.03 -6.90
C THR A 7 3.16 7.63 -7.05
N GLY A 8 2.55 6.60 -6.45
CA GLY A 8 2.95 5.22 -6.68
C GLY A 8 2.84 4.83 -8.15
N LYS A 9 1.71 5.19 -8.78
CA LYS A 9 1.50 4.98 -10.22
C LYS A 9 2.53 5.72 -11.09
N ALA A 10 2.92 6.94 -10.72
CA ALA A 10 3.94 7.69 -11.47
C ALA A 10 5.31 7.02 -11.36
N TYR A 11 5.72 6.60 -10.17
CA TYR A 11 6.99 5.94 -9.90
C TYR A 11 7.19 4.66 -10.74
N PHE A 12 6.17 3.80 -10.77
CA PHE A 12 6.22 2.55 -11.54
C PHE A 12 5.92 2.72 -13.04
N LYS A 13 5.65 3.94 -13.52
CA LYS A 13 5.58 4.23 -14.97
C LYS A 13 6.94 4.42 -15.62
N ASP A 14 7.99 4.59 -14.85
CA ASP A 14 9.34 4.58 -15.38
C ASP A 14 9.64 3.23 -16.04
N ALA A 15 10.09 3.26 -17.29
CA ALA A 15 10.24 2.05 -18.09
C ALA A 15 11.34 1.12 -17.56
N ALA A 16 12.39 1.66 -16.93
CA ALA A 16 13.48 0.85 -16.38
C ALA A 16 13.02 0.11 -15.13
N ARG A 17 12.37 0.81 -14.18
CA ARG A 17 11.80 0.21 -12.97
C ARG A 17 10.72 -0.81 -13.30
N PHE A 18 9.83 -0.47 -14.23
CA PHE A 18 8.78 -1.38 -14.67
C PHE A 18 9.36 -2.65 -15.30
N ALA A 19 10.29 -2.52 -16.24
CA ALA A 19 10.93 -3.66 -16.90
C ALA A 19 11.65 -4.55 -15.88
N GLU A 20 12.40 -3.96 -14.97
CA GLU A 20 13.14 -4.71 -13.94
C GLU A 20 12.18 -5.48 -13.03
N LEU A 21 11.12 -4.84 -12.53
CA LEU A 21 10.10 -5.48 -11.71
C LEU A 21 9.46 -6.67 -12.43
N MET A 22 9.04 -6.46 -13.68
CA MET A 22 8.44 -7.53 -14.48
C MET A 22 9.42 -8.66 -14.79
N ASN A 23 10.68 -8.35 -15.09
CA ASN A 23 11.73 -9.35 -15.31
C ASN A 23 12.00 -10.20 -14.06
N ALA A 24 12.05 -9.57 -12.89
CA ALA A 24 12.25 -10.29 -11.63
C ALA A 24 11.13 -11.32 -11.40
N VAL A 25 9.88 -10.93 -11.64
CA VAL A 25 8.71 -11.76 -11.32
C VAL A 25 8.40 -12.81 -12.37
N LEU A 26 8.43 -12.42 -13.63
CA LEU A 26 7.98 -13.28 -14.74
C LEU A 26 9.10 -14.12 -15.30
N TYR A 27 10.33 -13.62 -15.26
CA TYR A 27 11.49 -14.19 -15.94
C TYR A 27 12.67 -14.47 -15.02
N ARG A 28 12.46 -14.52 -13.69
CA ARG A 28 13.47 -14.86 -12.68
C ARG A 28 14.72 -13.96 -12.75
N GLY A 29 14.52 -12.68 -13.10
CA GLY A 29 15.61 -11.71 -13.24
C GLY A 29 16.29 -11.69 -14.60
N GLU A 30 15.94 -12.61 -15.53
CA GLU A 30 16.43 -12.51 -16.89
C GLU A 30 15.91 -11.25 -17.57
N LYS A 31 16.79 -10.47 -18.22
CA LYS A 31 16.46 -9.17 -18.85
C LYS A 31 15.75 -9.37 -20.21
N ILE A 32 14.58 -10.01 -20.18
CA ILE A 32 13.74 -10.27 -21.36
C ILE A 32 12.99 -9.00 -21.77
N ILE A 33 12.35 -8.32 -20.83
CA ILE A 33 11.66 -7.06 -21.09
C ILE A 33 12.70 -5.94 -21.07
N ARG A 34 12.82 -5.23 -22.19
CA ARG A 34 13.75 -4.12 -22.35
C ARG A 34 13.03 -2.79 -22.21
N PRO A 35 13.51 -1.85 -21.36
CA PRO A 35 12.85 -0.57 -21.10
C PRO A 35 12.53 0.22 -22.39
N GLU A 36 13.46 0.26 -23.33
CA GLU A 36 13.34 0.98 -24.62
C GLU A 36 12.30 0.36 -25.57
N LYS A 37 11.78 -0.82 -25.26
CA LYS A 37 10.72 -1.50 -26.02
C LYS A 37 9.34 -1.34 -25.38
N LEU A 38 9.28 -0.75 -24.20
CA LEU A 38 8.02 -0.50 -23.50
C LEU A 38 7.37 0.80 -23.93
N VAL A 39 6.08 0.73 -24.23
CA VAL A 39 5.26 1.89 -24.57
C VAL A 39 4.03 1.94 -23.65
N PRO A 40 3.78 3.08 -23.00
CA PRO A 40 2.58 3.24 -22.17
C PRO A 40 1.29 3.04 -22.97
N MET A 41 0.33 2.37 -22.36
CA MET A 41 -0.98 2.09 -22.92
C MET A 41 -2.07 2.86 -22.19
N GLU A 42 -3.22 3.04 -22.87
CA GLU A 42 -4.43 3.56 -22.26
C GLU A 42 -4.92 2.61 -21.16
N ARG A 43 -5.19 3.15 -19.96
CA ARG A 43 -5.46 2.38 -18.74
C ARG A 43 -6.94 2.33 -18.39
N GLU A 44 -7.72 3.28 -18.93
CA GLU A 44 -9.12 3.45 -18.58
C GLU A 44 -10.01 2.57 -19.45
N TYR A 45 -11.02 1.98 -18.84
CA TYR A 45 -12.02 1.17 -19.49
C TYR A 45 -13.40 1.75 -19.17
N PRO A 46 -14.30 1.83 -20.16
CA PRO A 46 -15.67 2.27 -19.94
C PRO A 46 -16.35 1.45 -18.85
N ALA A 47 -17.14 2.13 -18.02
CA ALA A 47 -17.92 1.47 -16.99
C ALA A 47 -18.77 0.33 -17.57
N LEU A 48 -18.75 -0.82 -16.92
CA LEU A 48 -19.70 -1.90 -17.18
C LEU A 48 -21.01 -1.54 -16.44
N ALA A 49 -22.07 -1.25 -17.21
CA ALA A 49 -23.46 -1.06 -16.76
C ALA A 49 -23.64 -0.52 -15.31
N GLY A 50 -23.48 0.80 -15.14
CA GLY A 50 -23.82 1.48 -13.87
C GLY A 50 -22.69 1.56 -12.82
N ASP A 51 -21.50 1.09 -13.14
CA ASP A 51 -20.31 1.16 -12.28
C ASP A 51 -19.42 2.36 -12.67
N THR A 52 -18.46 2.71 -11.82
CA THR A 52 -17.42 3.71 -12.12
C THR A 52 -16.46 3.22 -13.19
N ASP A 53 -15.85 4.15 -13.93
CA ASP A 53 -14.78 3.82 -14.88
C ASP A 53 -13.67 3.01 -14.19
N LYS A 54 -13.28 1.90 -14.81
CA LYS A 54 -12.22 1.03 -14.32
C LYS A 54 -10.90 1.45 -14.93
N SER A 55 -9.86 1.55 -14.12
CA SER A 55 -8.55 1.90 -14.60
C SER A 55 -7.47 1.02 -13.97
N ARG A 56 -6.50 0.63 -14.76
CA ARG A 56 -5.27 -0.01 -14.29
C ARG A 56 -4.31 1.03 -13.70
N ASP A 57 -3.45 0.60 -12.81
CA ASP A 57 -2.47 1.50 -12.21
C ASP A 57 -1.34 1.81 -13.19
N VAL A 58 -0.69 0.80 -13.75
CA VAL A 58 0.28 0.94 -14.84
C VAL A 58 -0.03 -0.10 -15.91
N PHE A 59 0.04 0.30 -17.18
CA PHE A 59 -0.19 -0.59 -18.30
C PHE A 59 0.76 -0.26 -19.45
N MET A 60 1.54 -1.24 -19.87
CA MET A 60 2.56 -1.07 -20.89
C MET A 60 2.50 -2.18 -21.94
N LYS A 61 2.87 -1.84 -23.17
CA LYS A 61 3.04 -2.76 -24.26
C LYS A 61 4.54 -2.98 -24.54
N ASP A 62 4.95 -4.22 -24.54
CA ASP A 62 6.22 -4.61 -25.15
C ASP A 62 6.05 -4.68 -26.65
N THR A 63 6.80 -3.84 -27.36
CA THR A 63 6.75 -3.74 -28.82
C THR A 63 7.57 -4.81 -29.52
N GLU A 64 8.48 -5.48 -28.80
CA GLU A 64 9.30 -6.57 -29.33
C GLU A 64 8.54 -7.88 -29.35
N TYR A 65 8.00 -8.28 -28.18
CA TYR A 65 7.28 -9.56 -28.05
C TYR A 65 5.78 -9.44 -28.24
N GLN A 66 5.27 -8.22 -28.45
CA GLN A 66 3.83 -7.94 -28.60
C GLN A 66 2.99 -8.46 -27.43
N ILE A 67 3.46 -8.21 -26.20
CA ILE A 67 2.80 -8.58 -24.95
C ILE A 67 2.37 -7.29 -24.23
N LEU A 68 1.23 -7.35 -23.55
CA LEU A 68 0.73 -6.28 -22.70
C LEU A 68 0.97 -6.66 -21.24
N TYR A 69 1.58 -5.77 -20.49
CA TYR A 69 1.86 -5.96 -19.07
C TYR A 69 1.08 -4.96 -18.23
N GLY A 70 0.27 -5.48 -17.30
CA GLY A 70 -0.43 -4.70 -16.28
C GLY A 70 0.25 -4.81 -14.92
N LEU A 71 0.33 -3.69 -14.18
CA LEU A 71 0.74 -3.65 -12.79
C LEU A 71 -0.37 -2.99 -11.99
N GLU A 72 -0.83 -3.67 -10.95
CA GLU A 72 -1.77 -3.17 -9.96
C GLU A 72 -1.03 -2.98 -8.63
N LEU A 73 -1.25 -1.85 -7.97
CA LEU A 73 -0.62 -1.48 -6.70
C LEU A 73 -1.64 -1.56 -5.58
N GLU A 74 -1.45 -2.48 -4.63
CA GLU A 74 -2.37 -2.70 -3.52
C GLU A 74 -1.69 -2.44 -2.18
N THR A 75 -2.37 -1.77 -1.28
CA THR A 75 -1.93 -1.56 0.12
C THR A 75 -2.73 -2.40 1.10
N GLU A 76 -3.87 -2.94 0.67
CA GLU A 76 -4.75 -3.81 1.42
C GLU A 76 -5.02 -5.08 0.63
N SER A 77 -5.26 -6.21 1.31
CA SER A 77 -5.61 -7.45 0.65
C SER A 77 -7.00 -7.37 0.02
N ASP A 78 -7.10 -7.53 -1.29
CA ASP A 78 -8.36 -7.59 -2.02
C ASP A 78 -8.76 -9.03 -2.31
N TYR A 79 -9.80 -9.51 -1.63
CA TYR A 79 -10.32 -10.87 -1.82
C TYR A 79 -10.94 -11.09 -3.20
N SER A 80 -11.32 -10.02 -3.91
CA SER A 80 -11.89 -10.08 -5.26
C SER A 80 -10.85 -9.94 -6.38
N MET A 81 -9.57 -9.81 -6.04
CA MET A 81 -8.50 -9.49 -6.98
C MET A 81 -8.46 -10.38 -8.23
N PRO A 82 -8.62 -11.72 -8.16
CA PRO A 82 -8.62 -12.55 -9.36
C PRO A 82 -9.75 -12.18 -10.34
N ALA A 83 -10.93 -11.87 -9.81
CA ALA A 83 -12.05 -11.44 -10.63
C ALA A 83 -11.85 -10.04 -11.21
N ARG A 84 -11.24 -9.12 -10.43
CA ARG A 84 -10.92 -7.77 -10.88
C ARG A 84 -9.92 -7.78 -12.04
N VAL A 85 -8.83 -8.55 -11.90
CA VAL A 85 -7.83 -8.71 -12.96
C VAL A 85 -8.45 -9.33 -14.21
N MET A 86 -9.24 -10.38 -14.06
CA MET A 86 -9.97 -11.01 -15.18
C MET A 86 -10.83 -10.00 -15.95
N VAL A 87 -11.56 -9.13 -15.23
CA VAL A 87 -12.40 -8.10 -15.85
C VAL A 87 -11.56 -7.08 -16.62
N TYR A 88 -10.43 -6.64 -16.07
CA TYR A 88 -9.54 -5.70 -16.75
C TYR A 88 -8.95 -6.30 -18.04
N ASP A 89 -8.51 -7.54 -17.99
CA ASP A 89 -7.97 -8.24 -19.16
C ASP A 89 -9.06 -8.49 -20.20
N ALA A 90 -10.27 -8.84 -19.79
CA ALA A 90 -11.41 -9.00 -20.70
C ALA A 90 -11.78 -7.68 -21.39
N CYS A 91 -11.76 -6.55 -20.67
CA CYS A 91 -11.98 -5.22 -21.25
C CYS A 91 -10.90 -4.88 -22.28
N GLU A 92 -9.64 -5.25 -22.04
CA GLU A 92 -8.56 -5.05 -22.99
C GLU A 92 -8.73 -5.91 -24.25
N TYR A 93 -9.07 -7.19 -24.10
CA TYR A 93 -9.36 -8.05 -25.25
C TYR A 93 -10.52 -7.51 -26.08
N GLU A 94 -11.56 -7.02 -25.45
CA GLU A 94 -12.69 -6.39 -26.15
C GLU A 94 -12.24 -5.11 -26.89
N ARG A 95 -11.35 -4.30 -26.30
CA ARG A 95 -10.77 -3.11 -26.94
C ARG A 95 -9.96 -3.49 -28.18
N GLN A 96 -9.13 -4.53 -28.11
CA GLN A 96 -8.36 -5.05 -29.23
C GLN A 96 -9.28 -5.52 -30.37
N ILE A 97 -10.33 -6.29 -30.03
CA ILE A 97 -11.33 -6.77 -31.01
C ILE A 97 -12.01 -5.59 -31.70
N ARG A 98 -12.42 -4.57 -30.96
CA ARG A 98 -13.03 -3.35 -31.53
C ARG A 98 -12.07 -2.60 -32.45
N LYS A 99 -10.80 -2.51 -32.09
CA LYS A 99 -9.77 -1.88 -32.92
C LYS A 99 -9.57 -2.63 -34.24
N ILE A 100 -9.44 -3.95 -34.22
CA ILE A 100 -9.29 -4.79 -35.40
C ILE A 100 -10.51 -4.62 -36.32
N THR A 101 -11.71 -4.75 -35.77
CA THR A 101 -12.95 -4.63 -36.55
C THR A 101 -13.19 -3.22 -37.09
N GLY A 102 -12.82 -2.18 -36.32
CA GLY A 102 -12.93 -0.78 -36.71
C GLY A 102 -11.98 -0.42 -37.88
N THR A 103 -10.76 -0.94 -37.85
CA THR A 103 -9.79 -0.76 -38.96
C THR A 103 -10.31 -1.38 -40.23
N ARG A 104 -10.88 -2.59 -40.19
CA ARG A 104 -11.45 -3.27 -41.37
C ARG A 104 -12.63 -2.50 -41.96
N LYS A 105 -13.50 -1.95 -41.13
CA LYS A 105 -14.60 -1.11 -41.63
C LYS A 105 -14.09 0.10 -42.38
N LYS A 106 -13.03 0.75 -41.93
CA LYS A 106 -12.42 1.92 -42.58
C LYS A 106 -11.73 1.55 -43.88
N THR A 107 -11.06 0.40 -43.96
CA THR A 107 -10.35 -0.06 -45.15
C THR A 107 -11.24 -0.77 -46.18
N GLN A 108 -12.56 -0.89 -45.89
CA GLN A 108 -13.55 -1.58 -46.72
C GLN A 108 -13.12 -2.98 -47.17
N THR A 109 -12.34 -3.68 -46.36
CA THR A 109 -11.81 -5.00 -46.69
C THR A 109 -12.96 -6.02 -46.81
N LYS A 110 -13.16 -6.51 -48.04
CA LYS A 110 -14.20 -7.54 -48.32
C LYS A 110 -13.84 -8.83 -47.61
N GLY A 111 -14.79 -9.39 -46.85
CA GLY A 111 -14.68 -10.71 -46.22
C GLY A 111 -15.75 -11.66 -46.70
N THR A 112 -15.58 -12.95 -46.48
CA THR A 112 -16.58 -13.99 -46.70
C THR A 112 -17.81 -13.78 -45.81
N TYR A 113 -18.91 -14.46 -46.12
CA TYR A 113 -20.14 -14.39 -45.31
C TYR A 113 -19.89 -14.78 -43.85
N ARG A 114 -19.03 -15.81 -43.60
CA ARG A 114 -18.66 -16.27 -42.25
C ARG A 114 -17.85 -15.21 -41.49
N GLU A 115 -16.90 -14.57 -42.17
CA GLU A 115 -16.06 -13.50 -41.59
C GLU A 115 -16.86 -12.22 -41.29
N LYS A 116 -17.95 -11.96 -42.01
CA LYS A 116 -18.86 -10.85 -41.71
C LYS A 116 -19.69 -11.08 -40.44
N LYS A 117 -19.98 -12.34 -40.13
CA LYS A 117 -20.69 -12.71 -38.87
C LYS A 117 -19.76 -12.80 -37.67
N SER A 118 -18.47 -13.14 -37.88
CA SER A 118 -17.47 -13.19 -36.81
C SER A 118 -16.84 -11.80 -36.61
N ARG A 119 -16.56 -11.45 -35.38
CA ARG A 119 -15.84 -10.21 -35.06
C ARG A 119 -14.35 -10.33 -35.41
N LEU A 120 -13.77 -11.53 -35.28
CA LEU A 120 -12.41 -11.87 -35.64
C LEU A 120 -12.38 -12.81 -36.85
N ARG A 121 -11.34 -12.77 -37.64
CA ARG A 121 -11.03 -13.70 -38.71
C ARG A 121 -10.01 -14.73 -38.22
N ALA A 122 -9.79 -15.78 -39.04
CA ALA A 122 -8.85 -16.85 -38.71
C ALA A 122 -7.39 -16.35 -38.51
N GLU A 123 -7.03 -15.30 -39.24
CA GLU A 123 -5.69 -14.68 -39.20
C GLU A 123 -5.53 -13.60 -38.13
N ASP A 124 -6.56 -13.28 -37.37
CA ASP A 124 -6.49 -12.30 -36.30
C ASP A 124 -6.00 -12.90 -35.00
N TYR A 125 -5.07 -12.22 -34.39
CA TYR A 125 -4.55 -12.58 -33.07
C TYR A 125 -4.71 -11.41 -32.11
N LEU A 126 -4.97 -11.72 -30.87
CA LEU A 126 -4.96 -10.75 -29.77
C LEU A 126 -3.60 -10.79 -29.10
N LEU A 127 -3.15 -9.66 -28.60
CA LEU A 127 -1.97 -9.59 -27.75
C LEU A 127 -2.32 -10.12 -26.36
N PRO A 128 -1.51 -11.04 -25.80
CA PRO A 128 -1.74 -11.52 -24.45
C PRO A 128 -1.56 -10.40 -23.44
N VAL A 129 -2.35 -10.45 -22.35
CA VAL A 129 -2.23 -9.56 -21.21
C VAL A 129 -1.72 -10.37 -20.04
N ILE A 130 -0.67 -9.88 -19.37
CA ILE A 130 -0.11 -10.46 -18.15
C ILE A 130 -0.20 -9.42 -17.06
N THR A 131 -0.90 -9.73 -15.97
CA THR A 131 -1.07 -8.81 -14.85
C THR A 131 -0.27 -9.27 -13.64
N VAL A 132 0.48 -8.35 -13.07
CA VAL A 132 1.21 -8.48 -11.81
C VAL A 132 0.57 -7.57 -10.77
N VAL A 133 0.43 -8.06 -9.56
CA VAL A 133 -0.03 -7.29 -8.40
C VAL A 133 1.16 -7.08 -7.48
N LEU A 134 1.50 -5.83 -7.22
CA LEU A 134 2.49 -5.44 -6.22
C LEU A 134 1.76 -5.02 -4.95
N TYR A 135 1.90 -5.83 -3.93
CA TYR A 135 1.34 -5.59 -2.62
C TYR A 135 2.34 -4.83 -1.74
N LEU A 136 1.92 -3.66 -1.30
CA LEU A 136 2.71 -2.71 -0.50
C LEU A 136 2.23 -2.65 0.96
N GLY A 137 1.27 -3.53 1.33
CA GLY A 137 0.78 -3.65 2.70
C GLY A 137 1.85 -4.14 3.67
N GLU A 138 1.57 -3.98 4.97
CA GLU A 138 2.52 -4.33 6.04
C GLU A 138 2.42 -5.78 6.52
N ASP A 139 1.31 -6.43 6.25
CA ASP A 139 1.05 -7.82 6.59
C ASP A 139 1.13 -8.70 5.34
N HIS A 140 1.09 -10.00 5.50
CA HIS A 140 1.02 -10.91 4.37
C HIS A 140 -0.28 -10.71 3.58
N TRP A 141 -0.19 -10.95 2.27
CA TRP A 141 -1.38 -10.98 1.43
C TRP A 141 -2.31 -12.12 1.83
N GLU A 142 -3.48 -11.79 2.34
CA GLU A 142 -4.52 -12.75 2.71
C GLU A 142 -5.55 -12.98 1.60
N GLY A 143 -5.51 -12.18 0.54
CA GLY A 143 -6.41 -12.26 -0.59
C GLY A 143 -6.24 -13.55 -1.39
N ARG A 144 -7.28 -13.92 -2.12
CA ARG A 144 -7.27 -15.09 -3.00
C ARG A 144 -6.41 -14.81 -4.22
N ARG A 145 -5.74 -15.83 -4.75
CA ARG A 145 -4.81 -15.70 -5.89
C ARG A 145 -5.37 -16.25 -7.19
N LYS A 146 -6.42 -17.08 -7.11
CA LYS A 146 -7.04 -17.74 -8.25
C LYS A 146 -8.53 -17.50 -8.26
N LEU A 147 -9.10 -17.44 -9.45
CA LEU A 147 -10.54 -17.29 -9.63
C LEU A 147 -11.31 -18.48 -9.03
N SER A 148 -10.76 -19.69 -9.14
CA SER A 148 -11.35 -20.90 -8.56
C SER A 148 -11.50 -20.83 -7.03
N ASP A 149 -10.64 -20.05 -6.34
CA ASP A 149 -10.71 -19.88 -4.90
C ASP A 149 -11.94 -19.06 -4.47
N LEU A 150 -12.55 -18.32 -5.39
CA LEU A 150 -13.77 -17.53 -5.16
C LEU A 150 -15.05 -18.39 -5.21
N PHE A 151 -14.97 -19.62 -5.72
CA PHE A 151 -16.14 -20.46 -5.93
C PHE A 151 -16.36 -21.45 -4.78
N GLN A 152 -17.57 -21.49 -4.27
CA GLN A 152 -17.99 -22.51 -3.32
C GLN A 152 -18.56 -23.71 -4.07
N VAL A 153 -17.69 -24.66 -4.42
CA VAL A 153 -18.08 -25.88 -5.12
C VAL A 153 -18.23 -27.04 -4.13
N PRO A 154 -19.39 -27.70 -4.07
CA PRO A 154 -19.59 -28.86 -3.21
C PRO A 154 -18.60 -29.99 -3.53
N ASP A 155 -18.04 -30.63 -2.49
CA ASP A 155 -17.01 -31.68 -2.65
C ASP A 155 -17.46 -32.86 -3.53
N LYS A 156 -18.73 -33.17 -3.48
CA LYS A 156 -19.33 -34.26 -4.30
C LYS A 156 -19.10 -34.11 -5.80
N ILE A 157 -19.02 -32.85 -6.29
CA ILE A 157 -18.89 -32.56 -7.72
C ILE A 157 -17.54 -31.89 -8.05
N LYS A 158 -16.76 -31.46 -7.06
CA LYS A 158 -15.50 -30.76 -7.26
C LYS A 158 -14.56 -31.48 -8.22
N LYS A 159 -14.33 -32.81 -7.98
CA LYS A 159 -13.51 -33.64 -8.87
C LYS A 159 -14.05 -33.76 -10.28
N ARG A 160 -15.41 -33.76 -10.44
CA ARG A 160 -16.03 -33.84 -11.76
C ARG A 160 -15.97 -32.55 -12.56
N LEU A 161 -15.75 -31.42 -11.87
CA LEU A 161 -15.63 -30.11 -12.48
C LEU A 161 -14.15 -29.69 -12.68
N GLU A 162 -13.21 -30.52 -12.25
CA GLU A 162 -11.78 -30.29 -12.45
C GLU A 162 -11.47 -30.08 -13.95
N GLY A 163 -10.74 -29.00 -14.28
CA GLY A 163 -10.46 -28.61 -15.67
C GLY A 163 -11.68 -28.06 -16.47
N ARG A 164 -12.87 -27.96 -15.87
CA ARG A 164 -14.05 -27.36 -16.51
C ARG A 164 -14.40 -25.97 -15.99
N ILE A 165 -14.00 -25.66 -14.77
CA ILE A 165 -14.12 -24.31 -14.22
C ILE A 165 -12.95 -23.50 -14.78
N PRO A 166 -13.21 -22.35 -15.44
CA PRO A 166 -12.16 -21.49 -15.93
C PRO A 166 -11.24 -21.05 -14.77
N GLU A 167 -9.94 -21.21 -14.96
CA GLU A 167 -8.95 -20.71 -14.02
C GLU A 167 -8.40 -19.39 -14.53
N TYR A 168 -8.26 -18.44 -13.61
CA TYR A 168 -7.64 -17.16 -13.86
C TYR A 168 -6.79 -16.80 -12.65
N ASP A 169 -5.52 -16.54 -12.84
CA ASP A 169 -4.59 -16.18 -11.79
C ASP A 169 -3.83 -14.90 -12.15
N PHE A 170 -3.15 -14.34 -11.19
CA PHE A 170 -2.21 -13.24 -11.36
C PHE A 170 -0.91 -13.53 -10.60
N ARG A 171 0.14 -12.82 -10.96
CA ARG A 171 1.41 -12.90 -10.23
C ARG A 171 1.40 -11.88 -9.12
N LEU A 172 1.67 -12.33 -7.88
CA LEU A 172 1.75 -11.49 -6.69
C LEU A 172 3.21 -11.27 -6.29
N ILE A 173 3.53 -10.02 -6.00
CA ILE A 173 4.75 -9.61 -5.31
C ILE A 173 4.34 -8.96 -4.01
N GLU A 174 4.93 -9.38 -2.91
CA GLU A 174 4.79 -8.74 -1.61
C GLU A 174 6.09 -7.98 -1.32
N ALA A 175 6.03 -6.64 -1.27
CA ALA A 175 7.21 -5.78 -1.17
C ALA A 175 8.10 -6.09 0.05
N ASP A 176 7.50 -6.53 1.15
CA ASP A 176 8.22 -6.88 2.38
C ASP A 176 9.00 -8.21 2.29
N TYR A 177 8.74 -9.03 1.26
CA TYR A 177 9.29 -10.37 1.14
C TYR A 177 10.13 -10.61 -0.12
N VAL A 178 10.32 -9.58 -0.96
CA VAL A 178 11.25 -9.67 -2.09
C VAL A 178 12.70 -9.64 -1.61
N ASN A 179 13.60 -10.25 -2.35
CA ASN A 179 15.02 -10.02 -2.14
C ASN A 179 15.40 -8.69 -2.85
N ALA A 180 15.60 -7.63 -2.08
CA ALA A 180 15.91 -6.30 -2.63
C ALA A 180 17.21 -6.28 -3.44
N GLU A 181 18.15 -7.21 -3.15
CA GLU A 181 19.44 -7.29 -3.86
C GLU A 181 19.30 -7.81 -5.31
N ASP A 182 18.14 -8.37 -5.66
CA ASP A 182 17.86 -8.81 -7.04
C ASP A 182 17.57 -7.63 -7.99
N TYR A 183 17.50 -6.40 -7.46
CA TYR A 183 17.20 -5.19 -8.23
C TYR A 183 18.45 -4.31 -8.38
N GLU A 184 18.65 -3.78 -9.58
CA GLU A 184 19.78 -2.91 -9.95
C GLU A 184 19.40 -1.43 -9.89
N THR A 185 18.14 -1.10 -10.24
CA THR A 185 17.61 0.26 -10.15
C THR A 185 17.37 0.65 -8.69
N ASP A 186 16.84 1.84 -8.46
CA ASP A 186 16.42 2.32 -7.14
C ASP A 186 15.17 1.62 -6.56
N LEU A 187 14.61 0.64 -7.28
CA LEU A 187 13.69 -0.35 -6.70
C LEU A 187 14.33 -1.12 -5.54
N ARG A 188 15.65 -1.33 -5.58
CA ARG A 188 16.40 -1.92 -4.45
C ARG A 188 16.19 -1.11 -3.18
N GLU A 189 16.44 0.19 -3.25
CA GLU A 189 16.32 1.09 -2.11
C GLU A 189 14.87 1.24 -1.68
N PHE A 190 13.95 1.28 -2.64
CA PHE A 190 12.52 1.29 -2.37
C PHE A 190 12.09 0.06 -1.56
N PHE A 191 12.46 -1.14 -1.98
CA PHE A 191 12.10 -2.36 -1.26
C PHE A 191 12.81 -2.48 0.09
N ARG A 192 14.09 -2.11 0.18
CA ARG A 192 14.81 -2.10 1.46
C ARG A 192 14.12 -1.25 2.50
N ILE A 193 13.66 -0.06 2.12
CA ILE A 193 12.98 0.83 3.07
C ILE A 193 11.59 0.29 3.43
N MET A 194 10.86 -0.31 2.48
CA MET A 194 9.60 -0.99 2.77
C MET A 194 9.78 -2.06 3.84
N GLN A 195 10.78 -2.91 3.71
CA GLN A 195 11.11 -3.98 4.65
C GLN A 195 11.53 -3.49 6.04
N CYS A 196 12.06 -2.27 6.13
CA CYS A 196 12.52 -1.68 7.39
C CYS A 196 11.55 -0.67 8.00
N ARG A 197 10.38 -0.43 7.38
CA ARG A 197 9.45 0.63 7.79
C ARG A 197 8.95 0.51 9.24
N LYS A 198 8.95 -0.70 9.82
CA LYS A 198 8.60 -0.97 11.24
C LYS A 198 9.80 -0.81 12.19
N ASP A 199 11.03 -0.86 11.68
CA ASP A 199 12.27 -0.79 12.46
C ASP A 199 12.94 0.58 12.29
N LYS A 200 12.74 1.46 13.27
CA LYS A 200 13.30 2.81 13.24
C LYS A 200 14.83 2.84 13.18
N GLY A 201 15.50 1.90 13.84
CA GLY A 201 16.97 1.82 13.88
C GLY A 201 17.53 1.47 12.50
N LYS A 202 17.03 0.40 11.90
CA LYS A 202 17.43 0.00 10.54
C LYS A 202 17.07 1.04 9.50
N MET A 203 15.90 1.67 9.61
CA MET A 203 15.50 2.73 8.70
C MET A 203 16.46 3.92 8.78
N ASN A 204 16.84 4.35 9.99
CA ASN A 204 17.79 5.42 10.18
C ASN A 204 19.17 5.08 9.57
N GLU A 205 19.66 3.87 9.81
CA GLU A 205 20.91 3.37 9.23
C GLU A 205 20.88 3.38 7.69
N LEU A 206 19.78 2.87 7.09
CA LEU A 206 19.61 2.87 5.65
C LEU A 206 19.57 4.27 5.06
N CYS A 207 18.81 5.19 5.66
CA CYS A 207 18.70 6.57 5.17
C CYS A 207 20.06 7.29 5.13
N HIS A 208 21.00 6.94 6.00
CA HIS A 208 22.35 7.54 6.04
C HIS A 208 23.36 6.85 5.13
N SER A 209 22.99 5.77 4.47
CA SER A 209 23.89 5.10 3.51
C SER A 209 24.12 5.97 2.26
N GLU A 210 25.24 5.80 1.59
CA GLU A 210 25.63 6.57 0.42
C GLU A 210 24.59 6.52 -0.72
N ARG A 211 24.00 5.36 -0.94
CA ARG A 211 22.98 5.15 -1.97
C ARG A 211 21.70 5.95 -1.69
N PHE A 212 21.24 5.98 -0.43
CA PHE A 212 20.04 6.72 -0.06
C PHE A 212 20.22 8.23 -0.11
N ARG A 213 21.46 8.74 0.02
CA ARG A 213 21.76 10.16 -0.15
C ARG A 213 21.63 10.64 -1.60
N ASN A 214 21.77 9.74 -2.56
CA ASN A 214 21.78 10.03 -3.99
C ASN A 214 20.54 9.51 -4.73
N LEU A 215 19.44 9.19 -4.02
CA LEU A 215 18.20 8.76 -4.66
C LEU A 215 17.59 9.90 -5.49
N ASP A 216 16.99 9.53 -6.62
CA ASP A 216 16.24 10.48 -7.41
C ASP A 216 14.98 10.98 -6.68
N PRO A 217 14.50 12.22 -6.99
CA PRO A 217 13.36 12.80 -6.29
C PRO A 217 12.06 12.00 -6.40
N GLU A 218 11.87 11.22 -7.47
CA GLU A 218 10.66 10.41 -7.64
C GLU A 218 10.68 9.21 -6.69
N THR A 219 11.84 8.57 -6.53
CA THR A 219 12.03 7.48 -5.56
C THR A 219 11.84 7.97 -4.13
N VAL A 220 12.41 9.14 -3.79
CA VAL A 220 12.21 9.75 -2.47
C VAL A 220 10.73 10.01 -2.19
N ARG A 221 9.98 10.54 -3.17
CA ARG A 221 8.53 10.77 -3.04
C ARG A 221 7.75 9.46 -2.91
N ALA A 222 8.08 8.45 -3.72
CA ALA A 222 7.43 7.15 -3.64
C ALA A 222 7.63 6.50 -2.27
N ILE A 223 8.86 6.50 -1.76
CA ILE A 223 9.20 6.03 -0.42
C ILE A 223 8.38 6.78 0.64
N ALA A 224 8.42 8.13 0.62
CA ALA A 224 7.75 8.95 1.63
C ALA A 224 6.24 8.70 1.70
N ILE A 225 5.61 8.45 0.56
CA ILE A 225 4.17 8.16 0.47
C ILE A 225 3.83 6.79 1.05
N HIS A 226 4.61 5.78 0.72
CA HIS A 226 4.30 4.41 1.11
C HIS A 226 4.68 4.08 2.56
N ILE A 227 5.68 4.77 3.13
CA ILE A 227 6.01 4.66 4.56
C ILE A 227 4.89 5.21 5.47
N ASP A 228 4.00 6.06 4.92
CA ASP A 228 2.85 6.68 5.62
C ASP A 228 3.20 7.39 6.93
N ARG A 229 4.39 7.96 7.05
CA ARG A 229 4.75 8.79 8.20
C ARG A 229 4.21 10.21 7.98
N LYS A 230 3.16 10.54 8.72
CA LYS A 230 2.60 11.90 8.76
C LYS A 230 3.75 12.91 9.00
N GLY A 231 3.91 13.84 8.07
CA GLY A 231 4.93 14.88 8.15
C GLY A 231 6.17 14.66 7.26
N LEU A 232 6.43 13.44 6.74
CA LEU A 232 7.57 13.24 5.84
C LEU A 232 7.32 13.87 4.47
N MET A 233 6.12 13.70 3.89
CA MET A 233 5.78 14.26 2.58
C MET A 233 5.91 15.79 2.47
N PRO A 234 5.40 16.61 3.42
CA PRO A 234 5.60 18.06 3.37
C PRO A 234 7.08 18.48 3.40
N LYS A 235 7.94 17.69 4.03
CA LYS A 235 9.38 17.95 4.09
C LYS A 235 10.07 17.59 2.78
N VAL A 236 9.66 16.50 2.14
CA VAL A 236 10.18 16.04 0.84
C VAL A 236 9.70 16.93 -0.32
N GLU A 237 8.52 17.53 -0.24
CA GLU A 237 7.99 18.44 -1.26
C GLU A 237 8.74 19.79 -1.30
N LYS A 238 9.50 20.14 -0.26
CA LYS A 238 10.38 21.32 -0.29
C LYS A 238 11.58 21.02 -1.18
N GLU A 239 11.83 21.87 -2.16
CA GLU A 239 12.94 21.70 -3.10
C GLU A 239 14.28 21.45 -2.39
N GLY A 240 14.96 20.38 -2.81
CA GLY A 240 16.32 20.06 -2.36
C GLY A 240 16.44 19.31 -1.05
N VAL A 241 15.34 18.83 -0.45
CA VAL A 241 15.41 18.02 0.77
C VAL A 241 15.75 16.58 0.42
N ILE A 242 16.89 16.11 0.91
CA ILE A 242 17.31 14.71 0.83
C ILE A 242 16.48 13.88 1.81
N LEU A 243 16.14 12.64 1.46
CA LEU A 243 15.32 11.74 2.30
C LEU A 243 15.86 11.64 3.74
N CYS A 244 17.20 11.58 3.91
CA CYS A 244 17.85 11.54 5.21
C CYS A 244 17.53 12.78 6.06
N GLN A 245 17.66 13.98 5.48
CA GLN A 245 17.36 15.22 6.19
C GLN A 245 15.89 15.31 6.59
N ALA A 246 14.98 14.98 5.68
CA ALA A 246 13.55 14.94 5.98
C ALA A 246 13.22 13.95 7.10
N PHE A 247 13.91 12.81 7.12
CA PHE A 247 13.76 11.79 8.15
C PHE A 247 14.31 12.26 9.50
N ASP A 248 15.52 12.82 9.53
CA ASP A 248 16.14 13.33 10.75
C ASP A 248 15.30 14.45 11.39
N GLU A 249 14.82 15.40 10.59
CA GLU A 249 13.91 16.45 11.06
C GLU A 249 12.60 15.86 11.62
N LEU A 250 12.02 14.84 10.96
CA LEU A 250 10.81 14.19 11.46
C LEU A 250 11.06 13.48 12.78
N MET A 251 12.21 12.81 12.93
CA MET A 251 12.58 12.12 14.18
C MET A 251 12.81 13.12 15.32
N GLU A 252 13.44 14.27 15.06
CA GLU A 252 13.63 15.31 16.06
C GLU A 252 12.30 15.96 16.46
N ASP A 253 11.40 16.25 15.51
CA ASP A 253 10.04 16.75 15.80
C ASP A 253 9.28 15.77 16.70
N LYS A 254 9.34 14.47 16.40
CA LYS A 254 8.70 13.43 17.21
C LYS A 254 9.32 13.27 18.60
N ARG A 255 10.62 13.44 18.71
CA ARG A 255 11.32 13.46 20.01
C ARG A 255 10.83 14.63 20.85
N GLN A 256 10.73 15.80 20.24
CA GLN A 256 10.27 17.02 20.92
C GLN A 256 8.80 16.90 21.37
N GLU A 257 7.90 16.42 20.49
CA GLU A 257 6.51 16.12 20.84
C GLU A 257 6.41 15.14 22.03
N GLY A 258 7.26 14.10 22.04
CA GLY A 258 7.27 13.11 23.13
C GLY A 258 7.76 13.73 24.47
N ILE A 259 8.74 14.62 24.42
CA ILE A 259 9.22 15.34 25.60
C ILE A 259 8.11 16.26 26.14
N GLU A 260 7.46 17.04 25.28
CA GLU A 260 6.36 17.94 25.69
C GLU A 260 5.19 17.17 26.30
N GLN A 261 4.78 16.05 25.69
CA GLN A 261 3.72 15.17 26.23
C GLN A 261 4.14 14.60 27.60
N GLY A 262 5.38 14.13 27.72
CA GLY A 262 5.91 13.62 29.00
C GLY A 262 5.93 14.66 30.11
N ILE A 263 6.35 15.90 29.80
CA ILE A 263 6.33 17.03 30.72
C ILE A 263 4.88 17.33 31.15
N GLN A 264 3.96 17.40 30.18
CA GLN A 264 2.55 17.69 30.46
C GLN A 264 1.89 16.62 31.33
N GLN A 265 2.15 15.33 31.05
CA GLN A 265 1.66 14.22 31.85
C GLN A 265 2.25 14.26 33.27
N GLY A 266 3.58 14.41 33.39
CA GLY A 266 4.24 14.50 34.69
C GLY A 266 3.76 15.70 35.51
N MET A 267 3.46 16.82 34.86
CA MET A 267 2.91 18.00 35.51
C MET A 267 1.48 17.75 36.04
N GLN A 268 0.64 17.09 35.22
CA GLN A 268 -0.74 16.72 35.67
C GLN A 268 -0.72 15.72 36.79
N GLU A 269 0.14 14.69 36.74
CA GLU A 269 0.30 13.71 37.80
C GLU A 269 0.83 14.36 39.08
N GLY A 270 1.83 15.25 38.94
CA GLY A 270 2.37 16.00 40.07
C GLY A 270 1.33 16.90 40.77
N ILE A 271 0.47 17.58 40.00
CA ILE A 271 -0.63 18.38 40.54
C ILE A 271 -1.62 17.49 41.31
N LYS A 272 -2.08 16.39 40.70
CA LYS A 272 -3.02 15.45 41.35
C LYS A 272 -2.46 14.86 42.65
N GLU A 273 -1.18 14.46 42.61
CA GLU A 273 -0.53 13.91 43.81
C GLU A 273 -0.31 15.00 44.89
N GLY A 274 0.00 16.23 44.48
CA GLY A 274 0.08 17.38 45.39
C GLY A 274 -1.25 17.70 46.03
N GLU A 275 -2.34 17.74 45.26
CA GLU A 275 -3.70 17.93 45.78
C GLU A 275 -4.09 16.82 46.73
N ARG A 276 -3.79 15.56 46.41
CA ARG A 276 -4.05 14.40 47.27
C ARG A 276 -3.29 14.49 48.61
N LYS A 277 -2.00 14.81 48.56
CA LYS A 277 -1.16 15.00 49.76
C LYS A 277 -1.67 16.14 50.64
N CYS A 278 -2.04 17.27 50.02
CA CYS A 278 -2.61 18.41 50.71
C CYS A 278 -3.94 18.02 51.40
N LYS A 279 -4.83 17.33 50.70
CA LYS A 279 -6.12 16.85 51.23
C LYS A 279 -5.93 15.92 52.40
N ILE A 280 -5.03 14.94 52.31
CA ILE A 280 -4.71 14.00 53.42
C ILE A 280 -4.13 14.78 54.62
N SER A 281 -3.25 15.78 54.39
CA SER A 281 -2.72 16.60 55.48
C SER A 281 -3.80 17.40 56.20
N ILE A 282 -4.76 17.96 55.46
CA ILE A 282 -5.93 18.65 56.05
C ILE A 282 -6.79 17.70 56.87
N ILE A 283 -7.10 16.50 56.34
CA ILE A 283 -7.87 15.48 57.02
C ILE A 283 -7.16 15.08 58.32
N ARG A 284 -5.85 14.88 58.30
CA ARG A 284 -5.04 14.55 59.50
C ARG A 284 -5.16 15.62 60.58
N ARG A 285 -5.02 16.89 60.21
CA ARG A 285 -5.17 18.02 61.19
C ARG A 285 -6.58 18.09 61.75
N MET A 286 -7.64 17.77 61.00
CA MET A 286 -9.02 17.73 61.50
C MET A 286 -9.22 16.58 62.48
N LEU A 287 -8.62 15.41 62.22
CA LEU A 287 -8.63 14.28 63.15
C LEU A 287 -7.90 14.62 64.47
N GLU A 288 -6.71 15.24 64.37
CA GLU A 288 -5.93 15.72 65.52
C GLU A 288 -6.70 16.78 66.33
N ALA A 289 -7.55 17.56 65.72
CA ALA A 289 -8.44 18.52 66.40
C ALA A 289 -9.70 17.87 67.03
N GLY A 290 -9.83 16.55 66.96
CA GLY A 290 -10.92 15.81 67.57
C GLY A 290 -12.22 15.73 66.80
N MET A 291 -12.19 16.03 65.46
CA MET A 291 -13.37 15.94 64.64
C MET A 291 -13.68 14.48 64.26
N GLU A 292 -14.97 14.11 64.31
CA GLU A 292 -15.38 12.78 63.84
C GLU A 292 -15.30 12.57 62.34
N GLY A 293 -14.91 11.37 61.89
CA GLY A 293 -14.77 11.02 60.47
C GLY A 293 -15.99 11.34 59.61
N ALA A 294 -17.19 11.25 60.16
CA ALA A 294 -18.44 11.62 59.46
C ALA A 294 -18.52 13.14 59.17
N GLN A 295 -18.06 13.97 60.12
CA GLN A 295 -18.00 15.42 59.94
C GLN A 295 -16.93 15.82 58.91
N ILE A 296 -15.76 15.18 58.99
CA ILE A 296 -14.64 15.40 58.02
C ILE A 296 -15.08 15.07 56.60
N ARG A 297 -15.75 13.93 56.39
CA ARG A 297 -16.30 13.55 55.09
C ARG A 297 -17.27 14.59 54.52
N ARG A 298 -18.15 15.14 55.37
CA ARG A 298 -19.11 16.16 54.93
C ARG A 298 -18.46 17.47 54.52
N ILE A 299 -17.33 17.82 55.14
CA ILE A 299 -16.61 19.07 54.85
C ILE A 299 -15.68 18.93 53.68
N THR A 300 -14.92 17.83 53.60
CA THR A 300 -13.83 17.65 52.61
C THR A 300 -14.21 16.79 51.42
N GLN A 301 -15.38 16.16 51.46
CA GLN A 301 -15.83 15.17 50.47
C GLN A 301 -14.79 14.05 50.22
N CYS A 302 -14.07 13.65 51.29
CA CYS A 302 -13.07 12.60 51.22
C CYS A 302 -13.67 11.20 51.24
N SER A 303 -12.93 10.23 50.70
CA SER A 303 -13.26 8.81 50.80
C SER A 303 -12.88 8.24 52.19
N GLU A 304 -13.40 7.06 52.52
CA GLU A 304 -13.02 6.33 53.69
C GLU A 304 -11.54 5.91 53.67
N GLU A 305 -11.03 5.55 52.52
CA GLU A 305 -9.61 5.25 52.30
C GLU A 305 -8.71 6.46 52.59
N GLU A 306 -9.13 7.68 52.22
CA GLU A 306 -8.38 8.92 52.48
C GLU A 306 -8.31 9.23 53.96
N ILE A 307 -9.35 8.89 54.74
CA ILE A 307 -9.34 9.00 56.23
C ILE A 307 -8.37 7.99 56.83
N LEU A 308 -8.43 6.72 56.41
CA LEU A 308 -7.52 5.68 56.90
C LEU A 308 -6.05 6.02 56.60
N LEU A 309 -5.76 6.53 55.38
CA LEU A 309 -4.42 7.02 55.03
C LEU A 309 -3.98 8.21 55.90
N ALA A 310 -4.90 9.08 56.30
CA ALA A 310 -4.61 10.20 57.18
C ALA A 310 -4.36 9.76 58.62
N GLU A 311 -4.98 8.68 59.09
CA GLU A 311 -4.76 8.03 60.39
C GLU A 311 -3.44 7.25 60.46
N GLY A 312 -2.77 7.01 59.31
CA GLY A 312 -1.55 6.20 59.25
C GLY A 312 -1.79 4.71 59.24
N ARG A 313 -2.97 4.29 58.84
CA ARG A 313 -3.40 2.89 58.68
C ARG A 313 -3.44 2.43 57.24
#